data_3d86021fcf1d7044499402f62b60db2a
#
_entry.id   3d86021fcf1d7044499402f62b60db2a
#
_cell.length_a   1.000
_cell.length_b   1.000
_cell.length_c   1.000
_cell.angle_alpha   90.00
_cell.angle_beta   90.00
_cell.angle_gamma   90.00
#
_symmetry.space_group_name_H-M   'P 1'
#
loop_
_entity.id
_entity.type
_entity.pdbx_description
1 polymer ?
#
loop_
_entity_poly.entity_id
_entity_poly.type
_entity_poly.pdbx_seq_one_letter_code
_entity_poly.pdbx_strand_id
1 'polypeptide(L)'
;MINPNWNLSVISITILLSLVLSIFVLLDPSSTSKILNSVYYDLSIKFESFFMYGSFILLIVLLLLAISRYGTIKLKLNNRPTYSLLSWSSMLFAAGIGATLLYWSTVEWIEYFNILKNDQMEDENIMMYSRSYPLFHWGFTAWAIYCLPVVAFGLALSLKPKSKLTFSGILFFENKIIKFLLDVLFIGAIICGAGVGLGLSFPLISSVISEILNIDRSITLDLTTILICSAIFATSAYVGVQNGIKRLSNINMFLVISFLAIILVIGPTTYIIENSINTMSFFFSRYIDMSLTTGTNISIDWTVFYWAWWYALAPMVGTFLVNISNNKTLREIILGTIFIGSFGCIFSMLILSNLSISLFENNTLDSPSIIANNLMSREQLVVKTISQVPYGEIMLISFALIIVIFLCTTYDSTAY
;
A
#
# COMPACT_ATOMS: atom_id res chain seq x y z
N MET A 1 -11.43 10.08 26.94
CA MET A 1 -11.01 9.35 28.14
C MET A 1 -9.96 8.32 27.72
N ILE A 2 -8.78 8.33 28.33
CA ILE A 2 -7.70 7.37 28.05
C ILE A 2 -8.18 6.00 28.49
N ASN A 3 -8.18 5.03 27.58
CA ASN A 3 -8.58 3.66 27.89
C ASN A 3 -7.59 3.07 28.92
N PRO A 4 -7.99 2.60 30.12
CA PRO A 4 -7.10 2.10 31.17
C PRO A 4 -6.28 0.86 30.80
N ASN A 5 -6.50 0.33 29.61
CA ASN A 5 -5.77 -0.83 29.07
C ASN A 5 -4.58 -0.47 28.16
N TRP A 6 -4.29 0.81 27.96
CA TRP A 6 -3.15 1.23 27.13
C TRP A 6 -1.84 0.99 27.87
N ASN A 7 -0.88 0.40 27.18
CA ASN A 7 0.48 0.27 27.69
C ASN A 7 1.23 1.60 27.42
N LEU A 8 1.09 2.54 28.36
CA LEU A 8 1.68 3.88 28.23
C LEU A 8 3.20 3.83 28.02
N SER A 9 3.89 2.85 28.59
CA SER A 9 5.33 2.69 28.42
C SER A 9 5.69 2.35 26.97
N VAL A 10 4.94 1.44 26.32
CA VAL A 10 5.15 1.10 24.91
C VAL A 10 4.92 2.34 24.03
N ILE A 11 3.79 3.03 24.22
CA ILE A 11 3.44 4.23 23.45
C ILE A 11 4.51 5.32 23.63
N SER A 12 4.90 5.63 24.87
CA SER A 12 5.88 6.68 25.15
C SER A 12 7.25 6.39 24.55
N ILE A 13 7.72 5.13 24.62
CA ILE A 13 9.01 4.74 24.04
C ILE A 13 8.95 4.81 22.52
N THR A 14 7.88 4.34 21.90
CA THR A 14 7.75 4.38 20.44
C THR A 14 7.68 5.82 19.92
N ILE A 15 6.92 6.71 20.58
CA ILE A 15 6.88 8.13 20.24
C ILE A 15 8.27 8.77 20.40
N LEU A 16 8.97 8.47 21.53
CA LEU A 16 10.31 9.00 21.75
C LEU A 16 11.28 8.58 20.65
N LEU A 17 11.29 7.30 20.28
CA LEU A 17 12.15 6.79 19.20
C LEU A 17 11.82 7.46 17.85
N SER A 18 10.54 7.64 17.54
CA SER A 18 10.10 8.33 16.31
C SER A 18 10.52 9.81 16.31
N LEU A 19 10.40 10.49 17.44
CA LEU A 19 10.84 11.89 17.58
C LEU A 19 12.36 12.01 17.43
N VAL A 20 13.13 11.13 18.06
CA VAL A 20 14.60 11.11 17.94
C VAL A 20 15.00 10.93 16.48
N LEU A 21 14.43 9.96 15.77
CA LEU A 21 14.70 9.77 14.34
C LEU A 21 14.33 11.01 13.52
N SER A 22 13.16 11.60 13.78
CA SER A 22 12.71 12.81 13.09
C SER A 22 13.67 13.99 13.31
N ILE A 23 14.19 14.14 14.54
CA ILE A 23 15.18 15.19 14.85
C ILE A 23 16.46 14.97 14.04
N PHE A 24 16.99 13.76 13.95
CA PHE A 24 18.17 13.48 13.12
C PHE A 24 17.94 13.83 11.64
N VAL A 25 16.77 13.43 11.10
CA VAL A 25 16.38 13.77 9.72
C VAL A 25 16.32 15.28 9.51
N LEU A 26 15.80 16.05 10.48
CA LEU A 26 15.67 17.51 10.37
C LEU A 26 17.00 18.24 10.53
N LEU A 27 17.89 17.76 11.40
CA LEU A 27 19.20 18.40 11.66
C LEU A 27 20.19 18.19 10.52
N ASP A 28 20.26 16.99 9.96
CA ASP A 28 21.13 16.66 8.83
C ASP A 28 20.45 15.63 7.91
N PRO A 29 19.58 16.10 6.99
CA PRO A 29 18.86 15.22 6.07
C PRO A 29 19.80 14.39 5.18
N SER A 30 20.92 14.98 4.75
CA SER A 30 21.83 14.34 3.80
C SER A 30 22.61 13.19 4.42
N SER A 31 23.20 13.38 5.59
CA SER A 31 23.94 12.33 6.30
C SER A 31 22.99 11.25 6.82
N THR A 32 21.83 11.64 7.35
CA THR A 32 20.82 10.68 7.81
C THR A 32 20.31 9.80 6.66
N SER A 33 20.02 10.38 5.50
CA SER A 33 19.61 9.63 4.31
C SER A 33 20.70 8.64 3.86
N LYS A 34 21.96 9.05 3.83
CA LYS A 34 23.09 8.16 3.47
C LYS A 34 23.20 6.98 4.44
N ILE A 35 23.11 7.21 5.74
CA ILE A 35 23.17 6.17 6.77
C ILE A 35 21.97 5.21 6.59
N LEU A 36 20.76 5.73 6.47
CA LEU A 36 19.56 4.91 6.31
C LEU A 36 19.62 4.06 5.03
N ASN A 37 20.07 4.65 3.91
CA ASN A 37 20.21 3.93 2.65
C ASN A 37 21.30 2.84 2.72
N SER A 38 22.43 3.11 3.40
CA SER A 38 23.47 2.08 3.60
C SER A 38 22.94 0.93 4.44
N VAL A 39 22.31 1.23 5.57
CA VAL A 39 21.71 0.19 6.44
C VAL A 39 20.64 -0.60 5.70
N TYR A 40 19.78 0.11 4.94
CA TYR A 40 18.75 -0.53 4.12
C TYR A 40 19.38 -1.51 3.10
N TYR A 41 20.39 -1.07 2.35
CA TYR A 41 21.04 -1.87 1.33
C TYR A 41 21.72 -3.12 1.93
N ASP A 42 22.45 -2.97 3.03
CA ASP A 42 23.10 -4.08 3.73
C ASP A 42 22.08 -5.11 4.24
N LEU A 43 20.96 -4.64 4.79
CA LEU A 43 19.87 -5.51 5.24
C LEU A 43 19.15 -6.18 4.06
N SER A 44 18.95 -5.45 2.96
CA SER A 44 18.31 -5.99 1.76
C SER A 44 19.11 -7.15 1.18
N ILE A 45 20.41 -7.01 0.99
CA ILE A 45 21.26 -8.11 0.52
C ILE A 45 21.23 -9.29 1.49
N LYS A 46 21.37 -9.01 2.79
CA LYS A 46 21.44 -10.06 3.81
C LYS A 46 20.16 -10.88 3.94
N PHE A 47 19.02 -10.25 3.80
CA PHE A 47 17.70 -10.87 3.99
C PHE A 47 16.92 -11.09 2.68
N GLU A 48 17.52 -10.83 1.52
CA GLU A 48 16.87 -10.97 0.22
C GLU A 48 16.19 -12.33 0.06
N SER A 49 16.93 -13.42 0.24
CA SER A 49 16.40 -14.78 0.11
C SER A 49 15.25 -15.06 1.08
N PHE A 50 15.31 -14.51 2.30
CA PHE A 50 14.23 -14.64 3.27
C PHE A 50 12.94 -13.93 2.76
N PHE A 51 13.06 -12.70 2.30
CA PHE A 51 11.91 -11.95 1.79
C PHE A 51 11.36 -12.57 0.50
N MET A 52 12.22 -12.93 -0.45
CA MET A 52 11.80 -13.49 -1.72
C MET A 52 11.12 -14.85 -1.54
N TYR A 53 11.85 -15.84 -1.06
CA TYR A 53 11.34 -17.21 -0.94
C TYR A 53 10.29 -17.35 0.17
N GLY A 54 10.50 -16.67 1.31
CA GLY A 54 9.57 -16.70 2.42
C GLY A 54 8.18 -16.17 2.05
N SER A 55 8.12 -15.07 1.31
CA SER A 55 6.85 -14.48 0.88
C SER A 55 6.14 -15.35 -0.17
N PHE A 56 6.89 -15.94 -1.10
CA PHE A 56 6.32 -16.87 -2.08
C PHE A 56 5.81 -18.16 -1.44
N ILE A 57 6.59 -18.75 -0.51
CA ILE A 57 6.16 -19.92 0.27
C ILE A 57 4.91 -19.59 1.09
N LEU A 58 4.83 -18.39 1.69
CA LEU A 58 3.67 -17.95 2.44
C LEU A 58 2.40 -17.94 1.57
N LEU A 59 2.48 -17.39 0.34
CA LEU A 59 1.38 -17.43 -0.61
C LEU A 59 0.91 -18.88 -0.86
N ILE A 60 1.84 -19.79 -1.14
CA ILE A 60 1.52 -21.20 -1.40
C ILE A 60 0.87 -21.83 -0.16
N VAL A 61 1.42 -21.63 1.03
CA VAL A 61 0.90 -22.18 2.29
C VAL A 61 -0.52 -21.70 2.56
N LEU A 62 -0.81 -20.42 2.35
CA LEU A 62 -2.15 -19.87 2.54
C LEU A 62 -3.14 -20.44 1.52
N LEU A 63 -2.77 -20.58 0.25
CA LEU A 63 -3.62 -21.20 -0.76
C LEU A 63 -3.89 -22.68 -0.44
N LEU A 64 -2.87 -23.44 -0.01
CA LEU A 64 -3.03 -24.81 0.45
C LEU A 64 -3.94 -24.90 1.68
N LEU A 65 -3.82 -23.96 2.62
CA LEU A 65 -4.71 -23.87 3.77
C LEU A 65 -6.17 -23.61 3.35
N ALA A 66 -6.40 -22.72 2.37
CA ALA A 66 -7.73 -22.41 1.88
C ALA A 66 -8.42 -23.60 1.22
N ILE A 67 -7.70 -24.42 0.43
CA ILE A 67 -8.27 -25.62 -0.22
C ILE A 67 -8.39 -26.81 0.71
N SER A 68 -7.64 -26.84 1.81
CA SER A 68 -7.67 -27.92 2.79
C SER A 68 -9.00 -27.97 3.58
N ARG A 69 -9.18 -29.04 4.38
CA ARG A 69 -10.28 -29.15 5.33
C ARG A 69 -10.34 -28.01 6.36
N TYR A 70 -9.21 -27.40 6.68
CA TYR A 70 -9.12 -26.29 7.62
C TYR A 70 -9.70 -25.00 7.05
N GLY A 71 -9.76 -24.86 5.73
CA GLY A 71 -10.42 -23.73 5.07
C GLY A 71 -11.89 -23.55 5.43
N THR A 72 -12.58 -24.61 5.93
CA THR A 72 -13.98 -24.52 6.37
C THR A 72 -14.16 -24.01 7.80
N ILE A 73 -13.07 -23.83 8.56
CA ILE A 73 -13.13 -23.27 9.92
C ILE A 73 -13.69 -21.85 9.84
N LYS A 74 -14.73 -21.59 10.64
CA LYS A 74 -15.43 -20.33 10.69
C LYS A 74 -14.93 -19.50 11.89
N LEU A 75 -14.53 -18.26 11.64
CA LEU A 75 -14.15 -17.36 12.71
C LEU A 75 -15.42 -16.91 13.48
N LYS A 76 -15.49 -17.24 14.74
CA LYS A 76 -16.57 -16.81 15.65
C LYS A 76 -16.02 -15.76 16.60
N LEU A 77 -16.24 -14.51 16.29
CA LEU A 77 -15.75 -13.37 17.06
C LEU A 77 -16.91 -12.73 17.81
N ASN A 78 -16.95 -12.85 19.12
CA ASN A 78 -18.01 -12.32 19.96
C ASN A 78 -18.10 -10.79 19.81
N ASN A 79 -19.34 -10.28 19.73
CA ASN A 79 -19.65 -8.85 19.64
C ASN A 79 -19.06 -8.12 18.41
N ARG A 80 -18.78 -8.82 17.31
CA ARG A 80 -18.34 -8.22 16.05
C ARG A 80 -19.44 -8.27 15.00
N PRO A 81 -19.60 -7.20 14.19
CA PRO A 81 -20.60 -7.17 13.13
C PRO A 81 -20.26 -8.14 12.00
N THR A 82 -21.31 -8.56 11.27
CA THR A 82 -21.17 -9.33 10.02
C THR A 82 -21.45 -8.41 8.85
N TYR A 83 -20.59 -8.44 7.85
CA TYR A 83 -20.70 -7.58 6.66
C TYR A 83 -21.00 -8.40 5.40
N SER A 84 -21.74 -7.80 4.46
CA SER A 84 -21.90 -8.34 3.11
C SER A 84 -20.53 -8.43 2.41
N LEU A 85 -20.44 -9.29 1.38
CA LEU A 85 -19.18 -9.43 0.63
C LEU A 85 -18.71 -8.08 0.06
N LEU A 86 -19.60 -7.30 -0.55
CA LEU A 86 -19.28 -5.98 -1.11
C LEU A 86 -18.69 -5.04 -0.06
N SER A 87 -19.38 -4.85 1.08
CA SER A 87 -18.88 -3.95 2.14
C SER A 87 -17.58 -4.45 2.76
N TRP A 88 -17.43 -5.77 2.93
CA TRP A 88 -16.20 -6.37 3.43
C TRP A 88 -15.04 -6.13 2.45
N SER A 89 -15.27 -6.33 1.15
CA SER A 89 -14.26 -6.08 0.10
C SER A 89 -13.87 -4.60 0.03
N SER A 90 -14.85 -3.69 0.12
CA SER A 90 -14.58 -2.23 0.12
C SER A 90 -13.72 -1.81 1.32
N MET A 91 -14.03 -2.35 2.51
CA MET A 91 -13.26 -2.04 3.72
C MET A 91 -11.87 -2.69 3.68
N LEU A 92 -11.75 -3.92 3.16
CA LEU A 92 -10.47 -4.61 2.95
C LEU A 92 -9.57 -3.76 2.04
N PHE A 93 -10.09 -3.32 0.90
CA PHE A 93 -9.36 -2.52 -0.06
C PHE A 93 -8.94 -1.17 0.54
N ALA A 94 -9.86 -0.46 1.19
CA ALA A 94 -9.58 0.85 1.79
C ALA A 94 -8.56 0.80 2.95
N ALA A 95 -8.53 -0.29 3.72
CA ALA A 95 -7.58 -0.45 4.82
C ALA A 95 -6.17 -0.87 4.35
N GLY A 96 -6.10 -1.59 3.23
CA GLY A 96 -4.83 -2.18 2.78
C GLY A 96 -4.01 -1.28 1.87
N ILE A 97 -4.60 -0.28 1.20
CA ILE A 97 -3.94 0.33 0.04
C ILE A 97 -3.86 1.86 0.10
N GLY A 98 -4.90 2.53 0.51
CA GLY A 98 -4.89 4.01 0.59
C GLY A 98 -4.59 4.73 -0.74
N ALA A 99 -4.24 6.01 -0.62
CA ALA A 99 -3.94 6.91 -1.75
C ALA A 99 -2.65 6.53 -2.52
N THR A 100 -1.74 5.79 -1.88
CA THR A 100 -0.45 5.39 -2.44
C THR A 100 -0.58 4.48 -3.67
N LEU A 101 -1.69 3.71 -3.78
CA LEU A 101 -1.94 2.90 -4.97
C LEU A 101 -2.04 3.76 -6.24
N LEU A 102 -2.86 4.82 -6.23
CA LEU A 102 -3.06 5.65 -7.42
C LEU A 102 -1.78 6.36 -7.83
N TYR A 103 -0.98 6.77 -6.84
CA TYR A 103 0.35 7.33 -7.06
C TYR A 103 1.26 6.33 -7.77
N TRP A 104 1.50 5.17 -7.17
CA TRP A 104 2.40 4.16 -7.71
C TRP A 104 1.88 3.54 -9.01
N SER A 105 0.57 3.37 -9.17
CA SER A 105 -0.02 2.91 -10.43
C SER A 105 0.37 3.77 -11.63
N THR A 106 0.68 5.05 -11.41
CA THR A 106 1.03 5.96 -12.50
C THR A 106 2.53 5.96 -12.80
N VAL A 107 3.40 5.85 -11.77
CA VAL A 107 4.84 6.14 -11.94
C VAL A 107 5.78 4.99 -11.61
N GLU A 108 5.32 3.91 -10.96
CA GLU A 108 6.22 2.83 -10.51
C GLU A 108 6.96 2.13 -11.65
N TRP A 109 6.33 1.96 -12.81
CA TRP A 109 6.95 1.35 -13.97
C TRP A 109 8.23 2.06 -14.42
N ILE A 110 8.34 3.37 -14.17
CA ILE A 110 9.47 4.21 -14.56
C ILE A 110 10.75 3.79 -13.81
N GLU A 111 10.61 3.41 -12.53
CA GLU A 111 11.73 2.98 -11.71
C GLU A 111 12.36 1.72 -12.30
N TYR A 112 11.53 0.74 -12.66
CA TYR A 112 12.00 -0.52 -13.25
C TYR A 112 12.55 -0.31 -14.66
N PHE A 113 11.90 0.55 -15.45
CA PHE A 113 12.39 0.91 -16.77
C PHE A 113 13.81 1.49 -16.70
N ASN A 114 14.05 2.44 -15.80
CA ASN A 114 15.37 3.06 -15.64
C ASN A 114 16.41 2.06 -15.12
N ILE A 115 16.08 1.19 -14.18
CA ILE A 115 16.98 0.15 -13.67
C ILE A 115 17.36 -0.83 -14.80
N LEU A 116 16.37 -1.40 -15.48
CA LEU A 116 16.58 -2.40 -16.52
C LEU A 116 17.36 -1.85 -17.72
N LYS A 117 17.10 -0.58 -18.06
CA LYS A 117 17.89 0.11 -19.10
C LYS A 117 19.35 0.31 -18.69
N ASN A 118 19.60 0.64 -17.43
CA ASN A 118 20.94 0.77 -16.89
C ASN A 118 21.67 -0.58 -16.80
N ASP A 119 20.92 -1.67 -16.53
CA ASP A 119 21.41 -3.05 -16.48
C ASP A 119 21.63 -3.65 -17.90
N GLN A 120 21.41 -2.86 -18.96
CA GLN A 120 21.60 -3.26 -20.36
C GLN A 120 20.77 -4.48 -20.76
N MET A 121 19.56 -4.61 -20.22
CA MET A 121 18.64 -5.65 -20.66
C MET A 121 18.22 -5.42 -22.13
N GLU A 122 17.86 -6.48 -22.84
CA GLU A 122 17.32 -6.39 -24.20
C GLU A 122 16.04 -5.53 -24.25
N ASP A 123 15.97 -4.59 -25.19
CA ASP A 123 14.91 -3.56 -25.28
C ASP A 123 13.49 -4.15 -25.28
N GLU A 124 13.27 -5.29 -25.95
CA GLU A 124 11.96 -5.94 -26.00
C GLU A 124 11.44 -6.36 -24.61
N ASN A 125 12.33 -6.71 -23.71
CA ASN A 125 11.98 -7.19 -22.38
C ASN A 125 11.83 -6.05 -21.36
N ILE A 126 12.52 -4.93 -21.54
CA ILE A 126 12.51 -3.81 -20.58
C ILE A 126 11.07 -3.36 -20.30
N MET A 127 10.31 -3.06 -21.34
CA MET A 127 8.94 -2.53 -21.16
C MET A 127 8.00 -3.57 -20.54
N MET A 128 8.12 -4.84 -20.92
CA MET A 128 7.27 -5.91 -20.38
C MET A 128 7.53 -6.15 -18.90
N TYR A 129 8.78 -6.19 -18.46
CA TYR A 129 9.13 -6.26 -17.04
C TYR A 129 8.71 -4.99 -16.29
N SER A 130 8.93 -3.80 -16.86
CA SER A 130 8.55 -2.53 -16.25
C SER A 130 7.05 -2.43 -15.96
N ARG A 131 6.21 -2.95 -16.86
CA ARG A 131 4.76 -3.06 -16.68
C ARG A 131 4.37 -4.15 -15.68
N SER A 132 5.16 -5.22 -15.53
CA SER A 132 4.81 -6.40 -14.76
C SER A 132 5.22 -6.32 -13.29
N TYR A 133 6.34 -5.64 -12.97
CA TYR A 133 6.78 -5.50 -11.58
C TYR A 133 5.78 -4.76 -10.67
N PRO A 134 5.08 -3.69 -11.11
CA PRO A 134 4.00 -3.12 -10.32
C PRO A 134 2.90 -4.14 -9.98
N LEU A 135 2.50 -5.00 -10.93
CA LEU A 135 1.53 -6.06 -10.69
C LEU A 135 2.06 -7.09 -9.69
N PHE A 136 3.34 -7.39 -9.74
CA PHE A 136 4.01 -8.32 -8.83
C PHE A 136 4.04 -7.78 -7.39
N HIS A 137 4.46 -6.54 -7.20
CA HIS A 137 4.62 -5.93 -5.89
C HIS A 137 3.30 -5.58 -5.19
N TRP A 138 2.21 -5.41 -5.94
CA TRP A 138 0.87 -5.09 -5.41
C TRP A 138 -0.13 -6.23 -5.57
N GLY A 139 0.33 -7.37 -6.11
CA GLY A 139 -0.50 -8.54 -6.43
C GLY A 139 -0.56 -9.58 -5.31
N PHE A 140 -0.60 -10.85 -5.72
CA PHE A 140 -0.96 -11.99 -4.88
C PHE A 140 -0.06 -12.19 -3.66
N THR A 141 1.26 -12.05 -3.81
CA THR A 141 2.22 -12.23 -2.71
C THR A 141 2.04 -11.14 -1.65
N ALA A 142 1.86 -9.89 -2.05
CA ALA A 142 1.60 -8.76 -1.17
C ALA A 142 0.36 -8.98 -0.30
N TRP A 143 -0.75 -9.38 -0.92
CA TRP A 143 -1.99 -9.65 -0.21
C TRP A 143 -1.96 -10.94 0.62
N ALA A 144 -1.11 -11.90 0.26
CA ALA A 144 -0.82 -13.05 1.11
C ALA A 144 -0.11 -12.63 2.41
N ILE A 145 0.83 -11.68 2.33
CA ILE A 145 1.49 -11.11 3.52
C ILE A 145 0.45 -10.47 4.46
N TYR A 146 -0.48 -9.67 3.94
CA TYR A 146 -1.57 -9.10 4.73
C TYR A 146 -2.56 -10.15 5.27
N CYS A 147 -2.75 -11.24 4.55
CA CYS A 147 -3.65 -12.31 4.98
C CYS A 147 -3.11 -13.11 6.17
N LEU A 148 -1.79 -13.23 6.32
CA LEU A 148 -1.15 -14.00 7.39
C LEU A 148 -1.65 -13.60 8.79
N PRO A 149 -1.55 -12.33 9.22
CA PRO A 149 -2.02 -11.94 10.54
C PRO A 149 -3.55 -12.03 10.68
N VAL A 150 -4.33 -11.91 9.60
CA VAL A 150 -5.79 -12.11 9.67
C VAL A 150 -6.11 -13.53 10.11
N VAL A 151 -5.44 -14.52 9.49
CA VAL A 151 -5.62 -15.94 9.83
C VAL A 151 -5.10 -16.21 11.25
N ALA A 152 -3.90 -15.72 11.58
CA ALA A 152 -3.28 -15.95 12.90
C ALA A 152 -4.10 -15.33 14.04
N PHE A 153 -4.46 -14.06 13.92
CA PHE A 153 -5.25 -13.35 14.94
C PHE A 153 -6.67 -13.90 15.04
N GLY A 154 -7.30 -14.20 13.90
CA GLY A 154 -8.65 -14.76 13.86
C GLY A 154 -8.73 -16.11 14.55
N LEU A 155 -7.78 -17.01 14.30
CA LEU A 155 -7.69 -18.31 14.98
C LEU A 155 -7.38 -18.14 16.46
N ALA A 156 -6.42 -17.29 16.84
CA ALA A 156 -6.05 -17.06 18.23
C ALA A 156 -7.25 -16.55 19.06
N LEU A 157 -8.01 -15.58 18.52
CA LEU A 157 -9.22 -15.07 19.18
C LEU A 157 -10.36 -16.08 19.22
N SER A 158 -10.49 -16.92 18.21
CA SER A 158 -11.50 -17.99 18.21
C SER A 158 -11.19 -19.06 19.26
N LEU A 159 -9.90 -19.36 19.51
CA LEU A 159 -9.45 -20.31 20.52
C LEU A 159 -9.40 -19.71 21.94
N LYS A 160 -9.08 -18.42 22.05
CA LYS A 160 -8.99 -17.67 23.31
C LYS A 160 -9.78 -16.37 23.23
N PRO A 161 -11.12 -16.40 23.37
CA PRO A 161 -11.98 -15.22 23.18
C PRO A 161 -11.70 -14.03 24.09
N LYS A 162 -10.98 -14.24 25.21
CA LYS A 162 -10.59 -13.19 26.17
C LYS A 162 -9.22 -12.57 25.87
N SER A 163 -8.51 -13.03 24.82
CA SER A 163 -7.22 -12.45 24.43
C SER A 163 -7.40 -11.02 23.92
N LYS A 164 -6.41 -10.16 24.25
CA LYS A 164 -6.35 -8.81 23.70
C LYS A 164 -5.94 -8.88 22.22
N LEU A 165 -6.51 -8.01 21.40
CA LEU A 165 -6.13 -7.87 19.99
C LEU A 165 -4.86 -7.01 19.89
N THR A 166 -3.77 -7.46 20.54
CA THR A 166 -2.42 -6.89 20.45
C THR A 166 -1.47 -7.95 19.94
N PHE A 167 -0.39 -7.56 19.33
CA PHE A 167 0.58 -8.53 18.81
C PHE A 167 1.06 -9.48 19.92
N SER A 168 1.41 -8.93 21.09
CA SER A 168 1.81 -9.71 22.25
C SER A 168 0.67 -10.54 22.86
N GLY A 169 -0.58 -10.08 22.74
CA GLY A 169 -1.75 -10.72 23.36
C GLY A 169 -2.14 -12.06 22.75
N ILE A 170 -1.78 -12.28 21.48
CA ILE A 170 -2.05 -13.54 20.76
C ILE A 170 -0.95 -14.58 20.89
N LEU A 171 0.24 -14.19 21.38
CA LEU A 171 1.38 -15.09 21.51
C LEU A 171 1.20 -16.08 22.65
N PHE A 172 1.65 -17.32 22.43
CA PHE A 172 1.50 -18.42 23.38
C PHE A 172 2.62 -18.47 24.45
N PHE A 173 3.68 -17.68 24.27
CA PHE A 173 4.76 -17.59 25.26
C PHE A 173 4.57 -16.40 26.21
N GLU A 174 5.16 -16.48 27.45
CA GLU A 174 4.89 -15.52 28.52
C GLU A 174 6.05 -14.57 28.86
N ASN A 175 7.13 -14.57 28.05
CA ASN A 175 8.26 -13.69 28.28
C ASN A 175 7.86 -12.22 28.11
N LYS A 176 7.84 -11.48 29.23
CA LYS A 176 7.38 -10.08 29.27
C LYS A 176 8.26 -9.13 28.45
N ILE A 177 9.58 -9.38 28.40
CA ILE A 177 10.53 -8.53 27.66
C ILE A 177 10.29 -8.69 26.17
N ILE A 178 10.20 -9.93 25.69
CA ILE A 178 9.95 -10.20 24.27
C ILE A 178 8.60 -9.62 23.84
N LYS A 179 7.54 -9.80 24.64
CA LYS A 179 6.23 -9.19 24.38
C LYS A 179 6.29 -7.68 24.28
N PHE A 180 7.00 -7.04 25.20
CA PHE A 180 7.20 -5.59 25.21
C PHE A 180 7.94 -5.11 23.95
N LEU A 181 9.05 -5.74 23.57
CA LEU A 181 9.81 -5.40 22.37
C LEU A 181 8.98 -5.56 21.09
N LEU A 182 8.21 -6.65 21.00
CA LEU A 182 7.34 -6.89 19.85
C LEU A 182 6.22 -5.84 19.74
N ASP A 183 5.63 -5.42 20.87
CA ASP A 183 4.62 -4.35 20.86
C ASP A 183 5.24 -2.99 20.48
N VAL A 184 6.47 -2.68 20.92
CA VAL A 184 7.20 -1.45 20.50
C VAL A 184 7.50 -1.49 19.01
N LEU A 185 8.02 -2.60 18.49
CA LEU A 185 8.30 -2.78 17.07
C LEU A 185 7.01 -2.67 16.24
N PHE A 186 5.92 -3.26 16.69
CA PHE A 186 4.63 -3.20 16.02
C PHE A 186 4.09 -1.77 15.92
N ILE A 187 4.06 -1.03 17.03
CA ILE A 187 3.59 0.36 17.03
C ILE A 187 4.54 1.25 16.21
N GLY A 188 5.87 1.01 16.31
CA GLY A 188 6.86 1.69 15.50
C GLY A 188 6.63 1.50 14.00
N ALA A 189 6.39 0.27 13.58
CA ALA A 189 6.08 -0.06 12.18
C ALA A 189 4.80 0.65 11.69
N ILE A 190 3.76 0.73 12.53
CA ILE A 190 2.52 1.48 12.21
C ILE A 190 2.83 2.97 12.01
N ILE A 191 3.57 3.58 12.92
CA ILE A 191 3.91 5.01 12.85
C ILE A 191 4.74 5.30 11.58
N CYS A 192 5.76 4.48 11.30
CA CYS A 192 6.58 4.64 10.10
C CYS A 192 5.76 4.43 8.82
N GLY A 193 4.93 3.38 8.77
CA GLY A 193 4.08 3.11 7.61
C GLY A 193 3.03 4.19 7.36
N ALA A 194 2.41 4.71 8.43
CA ALA A 194 1.52 5.87 8.35
C ALA A 194 2.27 7.11 7.85
N GLY A 195 3.49 7.34 8.36
CA GLY A 195 4.36 8.43 7.92
C GLY A 195 4.69 8.38 6.42
N VAL A 196 5.00 7.20 5.88
CA VAL A 196 5.22 7.01 4.44
C VAL A 196 3.96 7.37 3.64
N GLY A 197 2.79 6.86 4.05
CA GLY A 197 1.53 7.14 3.36
C GLY A 197 1.19 8.64 3.33
N LEU A 198 1.38 9.35 4.45
CA LEU A 198 1.17 10.79 4.54
C LEU A 198 2.22 11.57 3.72
N GLY A 199 3.49 11.14 3.81
CA GLY A 199 4.60 11.76 3.09
C GLY A 199 4.46 11.73 1.58
N LEU A 200 3.77 10.73 1.02
CA LEU A 200 3.44 10.65 -0.41
C LEU A 200 2.15 11.41 -0.75
N SER A 201 1.15 11.33 0.11
CA SER A 201 -0.18 11.85 -0.20
C SER A 201 -0.28 13.36 -0.12
N PHE A 202 0.37 14.00 0.84
CA PHE A 202 0.31 15.47 0.97
C PHE A 202 0.99 16.20 -0.18
N PRO A 203 2.22 15.84 -0.58
CA PRO A 203 2.84 16.42 -1.76
C PRO A 203 2.05 16.19 -3.04
N LEU A 204 1.36 15.05 -3.14
CA LEU A 204 0.51 14.75 -4.28
C LEU A 204 -0.71 15.69 -4.36
N ILE A 205 -1.41 15.93 -3.23
CA ILE A 205 -2.52 16.89 -3.17
C ILE A 205 -2.02 18.31 -3.47
N SER A 206 -0.88 18.70 -2.88
CA SER A 206 -0.26 19.99 -3.14
C SER A 206 0.08 20.17 -4.64
N SER A 207 0.58 19.13 -5.30
CA SER A 207 0.87 19.14 -6.74
C SER A 207 -0.41 19.26 -7.58
N VAL A 208 -1.52 18.63 -7.17
CA VAL A 208 -2.82 18.81 -7.83
C VAL A 208 -3.31 20.26 -7.72
N ILE A 209 -3.20 20.85 -6.52
CA ILE A 209 -3.59 22.26 -6.30
C ILE A 209 -2.72 23.19 -7.15
N SER A 210 -1.40 22.95 -7.18
CA SER A 210 -0.45 23.69 -8.01
C SER A 210 -0.82 23.69 -9.49
N GLU A 211 -1.14 22.52 -10.05
CA GLU A 211 -1.52 22.36 -11.47
C GLU A 211 -2.87 23.05 -11.77
N ILE A 212 -3.90 22.84 -10.94
CA ILE A 212 -5.23 23.42 -11.17
C ILE A 212 -5.23 24.94 -11.07
N LEU A 213 -4.50 25.50 -10.09
CA LEU A 213 -4.42 26.93 -9.89
C LEU A 213 -3.33 27.60 -10.74
N ASN A 214 -2.55 26.82 -11.48
CA ASN A 214 -1.41 27.28 -12.28
C ASN A 214 -0.43 28.15 -11.47
N ILE A 215 -0.08 27.66 -10.27
CA ILE A 215 0.89 28.29 -9.36
C ILE A 215 2.05 27.34 -9.12
N ASP A 216 3.23 27.90 -8.87
CA ASP A 216 4.40 27.06 -8.53
C ASP A 216 4.20 26.36 -7.19
N ARG A 217 4.58 25.08 -7.13
CA ARG A 217 4.62 24.34 -5.87
C ARG A 217 5.66 24.96 -4.95
N SER A 218 5.26 25.24 -3.72
CA SER A 218 6.10 25.86 -2.70
C SER A 218 5.97 25.15 -1.36
N ILE A 219 6.95 25.31 -0.49
CA ILE A 219 6.92 24.82 0.89
C ILE A 219 5.67 25.34 1.64
N THR A 220 5.27 26.58 1.37
CA THR A 220 4.08 27.18 1.97
C THR A 220 2.81 26.44 1.53
N LEU A 221 2.71 26.08 0.26
CA LEU A 221 1.58 25.30 -0.26
C LEU A 221 1.56 23.90 0.37
N ASP A 222 2.72 23.23 0.45
CA ASP A 222 2.84 21.91 1.07
C ASP A 222 2.43 21.95 2.54
N LEU A 223 2.92 22.91 3.34
CA LEU A 223 2.57 23.07 4.75
C LEU A 223 1.09 23.38 4.95
N THR A 224 0.52 24.26 4.11
CA THR A 224 -0.92 24.58 4.15
C THR A 224 -1.76 23.35 3.86
N THR A 225 -1.39 22.56 2.84
CA THR A 225 -2.04 21.30 2.50
C THR A 225 -1.98 20.30 3.65
N ILE A 226 -0.81 20.14 4.28
CA ILE A 226 -0.62 19.29 5.46
C ILE A 226 -1.57 19.73 6.60
N LEU A 227 -1.63 21.01 6.92
CA LEU A 227 -2.47 21.53 8.00
C LEU A 227 -3.96 21.29 7.74
N ILE A 228 -4.43 21.61 6.53
CA ILE A 228 -5.83 21.42 6.15
C ILE A 228 -6.20 19.93 6.18
N CYS A 229 -5.43 19.09 5.53
CA CYS A 229 -5.69 17.65 5.51
C CYS A 229 -5.61 17.04 6.92
N SER A 230 -4.64 17.42 7.74
CA SER A 230 -4.53 16.96 9.13
C SER A 230 -5.74 17.37 9.97
N ALA A 231 -6.26 18.59 9.77
CA ALA A 231 -7.48 19.04 10.45
C ALA A 231 -8.71 18.22 10.01
N ILE A 232 -8.81 17.89 8.72
CA ILE A 232 -9.92 17.08 8.19
C ILE A 232 -9.93 15.68 8.84
N PHE A 233 -8.80 14.96 8.88
CA PHE A 233 -8.83 13.64 9.50
C PHE A 233 -8.79 13.65 11.02
N ALA A 234 -8.21 14.65 11.68
CA ALA A 234 -8.33 14.79 13.12
C ALA A 234 -9.81 14.96 13.51
N THR A 235 -10.57 15.73 12.72
CA THR A 235 -12.01 15.90 12.92
C THR A 235 -12.76 14.60 12.64
N SER A 236 -12.44 13.88 11.55
CA SER A 236 -13.03 12.58 11.22
C SER A 236 -12.81 11.57 12.34
N ALA A 237 -11.57 11.44 12.81
CA ALA A 237 -11.20 10.52 13.89
C ALA A 237 -11.89 10.90 15.24
N TYR A 238 -12.03 12.20 15.54
CA TYR A 238 -12.66 12.68 16.76
C TYR A 238 -14.19 12.42 16.80
N VAL A 239 -14.86 12.61 15.67
CA VAL A 239 -16.32 12.38 15.54
C VAL A 239 -16.65 10.89 15.67
N GLY A 240 -15.68 10.00 15.50
CA GLY A 240 -15.78 8.58 15.86
C GLY A 240 -16.84 7.83 15.05
N VAL A 241 -16.62 7.70 13.74
CA VAL A 241 -17.67 7.20 12.84
C VAL A 241 -17.59 5.68 12.68
N GLN A 242 -17.96 4.91 13.70
CA GLN A 242 -18.08 3.44 13.56
C GLN A 242 -18.96 2.99 12.38
N ASN A 243 -20.04 3.74 12.07
CA ASN A 243 -20.87 3.52 10.89
C ASN A 243 -20.36 4.25 9.64
N GLY A 244 -19.46 5.22 9.78
CA GLY A 244 -18.92 6.02 8.69
C GLY A 244 -17.83 5.30 7.91
N ILE A 245 -16.95 4.55 8.57
CA ILE A 245 -15.88 3.81 7.88
C ILE A 245 -16.46 2.93 6.75
N LYS A 246 -17.53 2.16 7.05
CA LYS A 246 -18.22 1.36 6.04
C LYS A 246 -18.76 2.19 4.88
N ARG A 247 -19.45 3.31 5.19
CA ARG A 247 -20.05 4.17 4.15
C ARG A 247 -18.96 4.85 3.34
N LEU A 248 -17.96 5.40 4.00
CA LEU A 248 -16.87 6.12 3.37
C LEU A 248 -16.02 5.18 2.50
N SER A 249 -15.72 3.96 2.97
CA SER A 249 -15.03 2.93 2.17
C SER A 249 -15.84 2.51 0.94
N ASN A 250 -17.16 2.34 1.07
CA ASN A 250 -18.01 2.01 -0.09
C ASN A 250 -18.06 3.15 -1.12
N ILE A 251 -18.16 4.41 -0.66
CA ILE A 251 -18.12 5.59 -1.52
C ILE A 251 -16.75 5.66 -2.22
N ASN A 252 -15.68 5.50 -1.47
CA ASN A 252 -14.33 5.56 -2.02
C ASN A 252 -14.09 4.48 -3.07
N MET A 253 -14.48 3.24 -2.82
CA MET A 253 -14.41 2.16 -3.79
C MET A 253 -15.16 2.51 -5.07
N PHE A 254 -16.38 3.05 -4.95
CA PHE A 254 -17.18 3.47 -6.10
C PHE A 254 -16.48 4.60 -6.88
N LEU A 255 -15.93 5.60 -6.18
CA LEU A 255 -15.23 6.72 -6.82
C LEU A 255 -13.96 6.25 -7.54
N VAL A 256 -13.16 5.37 -6.93
CA VAL A 256 -11.94 4.81 -7.57
C VAL A 256 -12.30 4.02 -8.81
N ILE A 257 -13.26 3.11 -8.72
CA ILE A 257 -13.68 2.29 -9.87
C ILE A 257 -14.22 3.20 -10.99
N SER A 258 -15.05 4.20 -10.64
CA SER A 258 -15.59 5.15 -11.62
C SER A 258 -14.48 5.98 -12.27
N PHE A 259 -13.52 6.47 -11.48
CA PHE A 259 -12.36 7.23 -11.96
C PHE A 259 -11.53 6.41 -12.96
N LEU A 260 -11.18 5.17 -12.59
CA LEU A 260 -10.42 4.28 -13.47
C LEU A 260 -11.20 3.90 -14.74
N ALA A 261 -12.51 3.65 -14.62
CA ALA A 261 -13.37 3.38 -15.77
C ALA A 261 -13.48 4.58 -16.71
N ILE A 262 -13.60 5.80 -16.18
CA ILE A 262 -13.61 7.03 -16.97
C ILE A 262 -12.28 7.18 -17.71
N ILE A 263 -11.13 7.05 -17.01
CA ILE A 263 -9.80 7.12 -17.64
C ILE A 263 -9.67 6.06 -18.76
N LEU A 264 -10.15 4.85 -18.53
CA LEU A 264 -10.13 3.79 -19.54
C LEU A 264 -10.94 4.19 -20.80
N VAL A 265 -12.06 4.87 -20.63
CA VAL A 265 -12.95 5.26 -21.74
C VAL A 265 -12.47 6.50 -22.50
N ILE A 266 -12.01 7.54 -21.75
CA ILE A 266 -11.60 8.82 -22.38
C ILE A 266 -10.13 8.86 -22.77
N GLY A 267 -9.32 7.98 -22.22
CA GLY A 267 -7.89 7.84 -22.51
C GLY A 267 -7.63 7.01 -23.77
N PRO A 268 -6.40 6.54 -23.97
CA PRO A 268 -6.04 5.68 -25.10
C PRO A 268 -6.56 4.24 -24.91
N THR A 269 -7.87 4.05 -24.96
CA THR A 269 -8.60 2.82 -24.61
C THR A 269 -8.01 1.56 -25.25
N THR A 270 -7.83 1.56 -26.58
CA THR A 270 -7.30 0.40 -27.32
C THR A 270 -5.91 0.03 -26.84
N TYR A 271 -5.03 1.04 -26.70
CA TYR A 271 -3.68 0.85 -26.18
C TYR A 271 -3.68 0.26 -24.76
N ILE A 272 -4.51 0.80 -23.85
CA ILE A 272 -4.62 0.30 -22.47
C ILE A 272 -5.08 -1.16 -22.45
N ILE A 273 -6.11 -1.50 -23.22
CA ILE A 273 -6.68 -2.87 -23.23
C ILE A 273 -5.67 -3.88 -23.79
N GLU A 274 -5.10 -3.60 -24.97
CA GLU A 274 -4.14 -4.50 -25.63
C GLU A 274 -2.90 -4.73 -24.77
N ASN A 275 -2.32 -3.65 -24.24
CA ASN A 275 -1.15 -3.76 -23.38
C ASN A 275 -1.46 -4.38 -22.00
N SER A 276 -2.67 -4.20 -21.48
CA SER A 276 -3.09 -4.88 -20.26
C SER A 276 -3.16 -6.40 -20.44
N ILE A 277 -3.69 -6.88 -21.57
CA ILE A 277 -3.75 -8.32 -21.89
C ILE A 277 -2.32 -8.88 -22.03
N ASN A 278 -1.45 -8.20 -22.79
CA ASN A 278 -0.07 -8.60 -22.98
C ASN A 278 0.71 -8.62 -21.66
N THR A 279 0.56 -7.57 -20.83
CA THR A 279 1.18 -7.48 -19.51
C THR A 279 0.71 -8.61 -18.59
N MET A 280 -0.59 -8.92 -18.55
CA MET A 280 -1.11 -10.01 -17.73
C MET A 280 -0.58 -11.37 -18.19
N SER A 281 -0.52 -11.62 -19.49
CA SER A 281 0.08 -12.85 -20.04
C SER A 281 1.54 -13.00 -19.65
N PHE A 282 2.33 -11.94 -19.81
CA PHE A 282 3.74 -11.92 -19.43
C PHE A 282 3.91 -12.08 -17.92
N PHE A 283 3.17 -11.34 -17.12
CA PHE A 283 3.19 -11.42 -15.66
C PHE A 283 2.96 -12.85 -15.15
N PHE A 284 1.91 -13.53 -15.63
CA PHE A 284 1.67 -14.92 -15.21
C PHE A 284 2.75 -15.87 -15.68
N SER A 285 3.29 -15.69 -16.89
CA SER A 285 4.37 -16.55 -17.41
C SER A 285 5.68 -16.38 -16.62
N ARG A 286 5.93 -15.21 -16.06
CA ARG A 286 7.16 -14.86 -15.32
C ARG A 286 6.98 -14.77 -13.82
N TYR A 287 5.79 -15.02 -13.28
CA TYR A 287 5.49 -14.84 -11.86
C TYR A 287 6.41 -15.65 -10.93
N ILE A 288 6.70 -16.90 -11.29
CA ILE A 288 7.58 -17.79 -10.52
C ILE A 288 9.02 -17.27 -10.61
N ASP A 289 9.49 -16.91 -11.81
CA ASP A 289 10.82 -16.37 -12.02
C ASP A 289 11.02 -15.09 -11.19
N MET A 290 10.08 -14.15 -11.25
CA MET A 290 10.09 -12.90 -10.46
C MET A 290 10.09 -13.17 -8.95
N SER A 291 9.44 -14.25 -8.50
CA SER A 291 9.38 -14.65 -7.09
C SER A 291 10.65 -15.31 -6.58
N LEU A 292 11.44 -15.93 -7.44
CA LEU A 292 12.59 -16.76 -7.06
C LEU A 292 13.95 -16.18 -7.51
N THR A 293 13.97 -15.19 -8.39
CA THR A 293 15.22 -14.58 -8.86
C THR A 293 15.75 -13.59 -7.84
N THR A 294 16.95 -13.85 -7.34
CA THR A 294 17.69 -13.01 -6.38
C THR A 294 18.97 -12.44 -7.02
N GLY A 295 19.57 -11.44 -6.37
CA GLY A 295 20.83 -10.84 -6.81
C GLY A 295 20.67 -9.84 -7.95
N THR A 296 19.46 -9.36 -8.23
CA THR A 296 19.20 -8.30 -9.21
C THR A 296 19.00 -6.95 -8.51
N ASN A 297 19.28 -5.85 -9.22
CA ASN A 297 19.01 -4.51 -8.68
C ASN A 297 17.53 -4.33 -8.31
N ILE A 298 16.60 -4.85 -9.10
CA ILE A 298 15.17 -4.80 -8.77
C ILE A 298 14.85 -5.62 -7.53
N SER A 299 15.41 -6.82 -7.36
CA SER A 299 15.12 -7.64 -6.18
C SER A 299 15.63 -6.99 -4.91
N ILE A 300 16.84 -6.44 -4.91
CA ILE A 300 17.48 -5.80 -3.76
C ILE A 300 16.83 -4.46 -3.42
N ASP A 301 16.65 -3.59 -4.42
CA ASP A 301 16.23 -2.21 -4.19
C ASP A 301 14.71 -2.06 -4.04
N TRP A 302 13.92 -2.93 -4.72
CA TRP A 302 12.46 -2.77 -4.77
C TRP A 302 11.68 -3.95 -4.19
N THR A 303 11.99 -5.19 -4.58
CA THR A 303 11.16 -6.32 -4.11
C THR A 303 11.32 -6.54 -2.62
N VAL A 304 12.55 -6.47 -2.09
CA VAL A 304 12.80 -6.55 -0.64
C VAL A 304 12.13 -5.40 0.08
N PHE A 305 12.22 -4.17 -0.46
CA PHE A 305 11.52 -3.01 0.10
C PHE A 305 10.01 -3.25 0.20
N TYR A 306 9.38 -3.68 -0.89
CA TYR A 306 7.93 -3.94 -0.89
C TYR A 306 7.56 -5.02 0.12
N TRP A 307 8.24 -6.16 0.14
CA TRP A 307 7.92 -7.22 1.08
C TRP A 307 8.12 -6.77 2.53
N ALA A 308 9.21 -6.07 2.84
CA ALA A 308 9.44 -5.51 4.17
C ALA A 308 8.34 -4.52 4.57
N TRP A 309 7.93 -3.64 3.65
CA TRP A 309 6.85 -2.68 3.88
C TRP A 309 5.50 -3.37 4.12
N TRP A 310 5.16 -4.37 3.30
CA TRP A 310 3.94 -5.15 3.49
C TRP A 310 3.95 -5.91 4.83
N TYR A 311 5.08 -6.53 5.22
CA TYR A 311 5.22 -7.18 6.53
C TYR A 311 5.11 -6.20 7.69
N ALA A 312 5.68 -5.01 7.59
CA ALA A 312 5.61 -3.99 8.63
C ALA A 312 4.17 -3.53 8.90
N LEU A 313 3.34 -3.40 7.87
CA LEU A 313 1.95 -2.98 7.98
C LEU A 313 0.98 -4.14 8.20
N ALA A 314 1.38 -5.38 7.90
CA ALA A 314 0.52 -6.54 7.96
C ALA A 314 -0.20 -6.74 9.31
N PRO A 315 0.43 -6.58 10.49
CA PRO A 315 -0.28 -6.74 11.75
C PRO A 315 -1.37 -5.69 11.96
N MET A 316 -1.18 -4.45 11.53
CA MET A 316 -2.20 -3.40 11.58
C MET A 316 -3.40 -3.74 10.71
N VAL A 317 -3.14 -4.02 9.43
CA VAL A 317 -4.18 -4.41 8.47
C VAL A 317 -4.87 -5.70 8.93
N GLY A 318 -4.11 -6.67 9.47
CA GLY A 318 -4.63 -7.91 10.00
C GLY A 318 -5.58 -7.72 11.17
N THR A 319 -5.27 -6.85 12.14
CA THR A 319 -6.15 -6.56 13.26
C THR A 319 -7.47 -5.93 12.80
N PHE A 320 -7.41 -5.01 11.86
CA PHE A 320 -8.61 -4.43 11.26
C PHE A 320 -9.44 -5.48 10.52
N LEU A 321 -8.81 -6.28 9.64
CA LEU A 321 -9.50 -7.29 8.83
C LEU A 321 -10.14 -8.38 9.69
N VAL A 322 -9.50 -8.80 10.78
CA VAL A 322 -10.12 -9.73 11.74
C VAL A 322 -11.43 -9.15 12.27
N ASN A 323 -11.45 -7.88 12.67
CA ASN A 323 -12.63 -7.22 13.22
C ASN A 323 -13.83 -7.20 12.26
N ILE A 324 -13.59 -7.13 10.97
CA ILE A 324 -14.65 -7.13 9.94
C ILE A 324 -14.96 -8.51 9.37
N SER A 325 -14.19 -9.55 9.73
CA SER A 325 -14.29 -10.92 9.16
C SER A 325 -15.10 -11.89 10.04
N ASN A 326 -15.90 -11.37 10.98
CA ASN A 326 -16.74 -12.23 11.80
C ASN A 326 -17.67 -13.10 10.94
N ASN A 327 -17.80 -14.37 11.34
CA ASN A 327 -18.66 -15.36 10.70
C ASN A 327 -18.22 -15.80 9.28
N LYS A 328 -17.03 -15.40 8.84
CA LYS A 328 -16.41 -15.89 7.58
C LYS A 328 -15.57 -17.13 7.84
N THR A 329 -15.49 -18.00 6.85
CA THR A 329 -14.57 -19.15 6.86
C THR A 329 -13.14 -18.69 6.53
N LEU A 330 -12.13 -19.48 6.96
CA LEU A 330 -10.74 -19.21 6.57
C LEU A 330 -10.57 -19.17 5.05
N ARG A 331 -11.27 -20.03 4.32
CA ARG A 331 -11.27 -20.02 2.85
C ARG A 331 -11.76 -18.71 2.28
N GLU A 332 -12.91 -18.21 2.75
CA GLU A 332 -13.45 -16.91 2.32
C GLU A 332 -12.50 -15.77 2.62
N ILE A 333 -11.84 -15.80 3.79
CA ILE A 333 -10.88 -14.77 4.19
C ILE A 333 -9.65 -14.84 3.32
N ILE A 334 -9.03 -16.01 3.16
CA ILE A 334 -7.78 -16.17 2.40
C ILE A 334 -8.00 -15.81 0.93
N LEU A 335 -8.97 -16.46 0.29
CA LEU A 335 -9.23 -16.22 -1.13
C LEU A 335 -9.71 -14.79 -1.37
N GLY A 336 -10.59 -14.28 -0.51
CA GLY A 336 -11.07 -12.91 -0.60
C GLY A 336 -9.94 -11.89 -0.42
N THR A 337 -9.09 -12.03 0.59
CA THR A 337 -7.98 -11.10 0.84
C THR A 337 -6.99 -11.14 -0.32
N ILE A 338 -6.54 -12.33 -0.74
CA ILE A 338 -5.54 -12.46 -1.79
C ILE A 338 -6.10 -12.01 -3.15
N PHE A 339 -7.24 -12.53 -3.59
CA PHE A 339 -7.72 -12.27 -4.95
C PHE A 339 -8.46 -10.95 -5.11
N ILE A 340 -9.33 -10.56 -4.18
CA ILE A 340 -10.06 -9.29 -4.29
C ILE A 340 -9.10 -8.11 -4.10
N GLY A 341 -8.19 -8.22 -3.11
CA GLY A 341 -7.18 -7.19 -2.90
C GLY A 341 -6.26 -7.03 -4.10
N SER A 342 -5.70 -8.13 -4.61
CA SER A 342 -4.84 -8.10 -5.80
C SER A 342 -5.57 -7.58 -7.03
N PHE A 343 -6.82 -7.98 -7.25
CA PHE A 343 -7.58 -7.53 -8.40
C PHE A 343 -7.73 -6.01 -8.45
N GLY A 344 -8.04 -5.38 -7.31
CA GLY A 344 -8.17 -3.93 -7.26
C GLY A 344 -6.85 -3.20 -7.57
N CYS A 345 -5.71 -3.73 -7.05
CA CYS A 345 -4.38 -3.17 -7.35
C CYS A 345 -4.01 -3.36 -8.82
N ILE A 346 -4.10 -4.59 -9.31
CA ILE A 346 -3.77 -4.94 -10.70
C ILE A 346 -4.61 -4.10 -11.68
N PHE A 347 -5.90 -3.95 -11.40
CA PHE A 347 -6.79 -3.14 -12.24
C PHE A 347 -6.33 -1.67 -12.32
N SER A 348 -5.97 -1.08 -11.17
CA SER A 348 -5.43 0.28 -11.13
C SER A 348 -4.09 0.39 -11.88
N MET A 349 -3.18 -0.56 -11.62
CA MET A 349 -1.87 -0.61 -12.26
C MET A 349 -1.99 -0.73 -13.79
N LEU A 350 -2.81 -1.63 -14.28
CA LEU A 350 -2.99 -1.81 -15.72
C LEU A 350 -3.54 -0.57 -16.42
N ILE A 351 -4.42 0.20 -15.79
CA ILE A 351 -4.99 1.40 -16.42
C ILE A 351 -4.01 2.57 -16.36
N LEU A 352 -3.53 2.90 -15.16
CA LEU A 352 -2.74 4.12 -14.97
C LEU A 352 -1.30 3.98 -15.47
N SER A 353 -0.66 2.81 -15.31
CA SER A 353 0.66 2.59 -15.89
C SER A 353 0.61 2.63 -17.42
N ASN A 354 -0.38 1.95 -18.04
CA ASN A 354 -0.50 1.99 -19.50
C ASN A 354 -0.90 3.37 -20.03
N LEU A 355 -1.67 4.18 -19.28
CA LEU A 355 -1.87 5.59 -19.63
C LEU A 355 -0.53 6.34 -19.63
N SER A 356 0.25 6.22 -18.56
CA SER A 356 1.56 6.88 -18.43
C SER A 356 2.54 6.43 -19.52
N ILE A 357 2.61 5.11 -19.79
CA ILE A 357 3.46 4.54 -20.83
C ILE A 357 3.04 5.00 -22.22
N SER A 358 1.73 5.12 -22.50
CA SER A 358 1.25 5.61 -23.80
C SER A 358 1.72 7.04 -24.08
N LEU A 359 1.76 7.89 -23.05
CA LEU A 359 2.28 9.26 -23.19
C LEU A 359 3.79 9.28 -23.46
N PHE A 360 4.51 8.33 -22.89
CA PHE A 360 5.94 8.15 -23.14
C PHE A 360 6.19 7.66 -24.57
N GLU A 361 5.55 6.57 -24.99
CA GLU A 361 5.75 5.97 -26.31
C GLU A 361 5.31 6.91 -27.46
N ASN A 362 4.32 7.76 -27.21
CA ASN A 362 3.87 8.80 -28.16
C ASN A 362 4.70 10.09 -28.09
N ASN A 363 5.80 10.12 -27.36
CA ASN A 363 6.66 11.29 -27.15
C ASN A 363 5.94 12.54 -26.60
N THR A 364 4.82 12.35 -25.90
CA THR A 364 4.07 13.45 -25.25
C THR A 364 4.71 13.82 -23.92
N LEU A 365 5.19 12.82 -23.16
CA LEU A 365 5.77 13.00 -21.84
C LEU A 365 6.90 11.97 -21.62
N ASP A 366 8.16 12.39 -21.73
CA ASP A 366 9.32 11.53 -21.48
C ASP A 366 9.54 11.29 -19.98
N SER A 367 8.63 10.55 -19.40
CA SER A 367 8.58 10.27 -17.95
C SER A 367 9.87 9.64 -17.41
N PRO A 368 10.52 8.66 -18.07
CA PRO A 368 11.78 8.09 -17.60
C PRO A 368 12.92 9.12 -17.50
N SER A 369 13.11 9.93 -18.54
CA SER A 369 14.14 10.98 -18.55
C SER A 369 13.87 12.08 -17.53
N ILE A 370 12.59 12.45 -17.34
CA ILE A 370 12.19 13.45 -16.34
C ILE A 370 12.61 13.01 -14.94
N ILE A 371 12.36 11.74 -14.57
CA ILE A 371 12.72 11.21 -13.25
C ILE A 371 14.24 11.01 -13.15
N ALA A 372 14.89 10.43 -14.17
CA ALA A 372 16.34 10.18 -14.15
C ALA A 372 17.16 11.47 -13.99
N ASN A 373 16.70 12.58 -14.58
CA ASN A 373 17.37 13.87 -14.52
C ASN A 373 16.83 14.81 -13.42
N ASN A 374 15.92 14.36 -12.56
CA ASN A 374 15.29 15.14 -11.48
C ASN A 374 14.65 16.46 -11.99
N LEU A 375 14.08 16.45 -13.19
CA LEU A 375 13.45 17.65 -13.78
C LEU A 375 12.11 17.97 -13.14
N MET A 376 11.46 16.96 -12.56
CA MET A 376 10.15 17.07 -11.94
C MET A 376 10.04 16.05 -10.80
N SER A 377 9.28 16.35 -9.75
CA SER A 377 9.00 15.32 -8.73
C SER A 377 8.04 14.26 -9.26
N ARG A 378 8.04 13.08 -8.62
CA ARG A 378 7.10 12.00 -9.01
C ARG A 378 5.64 12.42 -8.87
N GLU A 379 5.32 13.20 -7.84
CA GLU A 379 3.97 13.74 -7.59
C GLU A 379 3.52 14.66 -8.73
N GLN A 380 4.41 15.56 -9.15
CA GLN A 380 4.15 16.45 -10.30
C GLN A 380 3.96 15.63 -11.59
N LEU A 381 4.73 14.57 -11.77
CA LEU A 381 4.61 13.69 -12.93
C LEU A 381 3.28 12.92 -12.94
N VAL A 382 2.80 12.43 -11.78
CA VAL A 382 1.47 11.83 -11.65
C VAL A 382 0.39 12.83 -12.08
N VAL A 383 0.46 14.04 -11.55
CA VAL A 383 -0.51 15.10 -11.87
C VAL A 383 -0.45 15.44 -13.36
N LYS A 384 0.75 15.59 -13.91
CA LYS A 384 0.95 15.88 -15.33
C LYS A 384 0.41 14.77 -16.23
N THR A 385 0.59 13.50 -15.85
CA THR A 385 0.03 12.35 -16.58
C THR A 385 -1.49 12.40 -16.61
N ILE A 386 -2.14 12.67 -15.47
CA ILE A 386 -3.60 12.73 -15.38
C ILE A 386 -4.14 13.96 -16.12
N SER A 387 -3.43 15.09 -16.13
CA SER A 387 -3.86 16.30 -16.85
C SER A 387 -3.88 16.13 -18.38
N GLN A 388 -3.17 15.14 -18.94
CA GLN A 388 -3.13 14.89 -20.38
C GLN A 388 -4.38 14.17 -20.93
N VAL A 389 -5.24 13.60 -20.08
CA VAL A 389 -6.49 13.00 -20.59
C VAL A 389 -7.52 14.09 -20.92
N PRO A 390 -8.49 13.82 -21.81
CA PRO A 390 -9.62 14.73 -22.01
C PRO A 390 -10.28 15.10 -20.66
N TYR A 391 -10.65 16.35 -20.49
CA TYR A 391 -11.19 16.91 -19.25
C TYR A 391 -10.22 16.78 -18.05
N GLY A 392 -8.92 16.90 -18.26
CA GLY A 392 -7.86 16.69 -17.26
C GLY A 392 -8.06 17.44 -15.95
N GLU A 393 -8.55 18.69 -15.97
CA GLU A 393 -8.83 19.45 -14.74
C GLU A 393 -9.91 18.78 -13.87
N ILE A 394 -11.00 18.30 -14.49
CA ILE A 394 -12.07 17.58 -13.78
C ILE A 394 -11.54 16.26 -13.22
N MET A 395 -10.69 15.59 -13.99
CA MET A 395 -10.05 14.35 -13.54
C MET A 395 -9.09 14.60 -12.38
N LEU A 396 -8.33 15.69 -12.38
CA LEU A 396 -7.48 16.09 -11.27
C LEU A 396 -8.26 16.42 -9.99
N ILE A 397 -9.38 17.14 -10.10
CA ILE A 397 -10.26 17.42 -8.95
C ILE A 397 -10.82 16.12 -8.38
N SER A 398 -11.28 15.21 -9.24
CA SER A 398 -11.78 13.90 -8.85
C SER A 398 -10.69 13.06 -8.17
N PHE A 399 -9.48 13.10 -8.69
CA PHE A 399 -8.30 12.43 -8.15
C PHE A 399 -7.95 12.95 -6.75
N ALA A 400 -7.88 14.27 -6.56
CA ALA A 400 -7.63 14.88 -5.26
C ALA A 400 -8.69 14.48 -4.22
N LEU A 401 -9.99 14.51 -4.62
CA LEU A 401 -11.09 14.10 -3.75
C LEU A 401 -10.93 12.64 -3.30
N ILE A 402 -10.61 11.74 -4.22
CA ILE A 402 -10.37 10.32 -3.93
C ILE A 402 -9.23 10.16 -2.92
N ILE A 403 -8.11 10.87 -3.12
CA ILE A 403 -6.96 10.82 -2.21
C ILE A 403 -7.36 11.27 -0.80
N VAL A 404 -8.06 12.39 -0.66
CA VAL A 404 -8.51 12.90 0.65
C VAL A 404 -9.43 11.89 1.34
N ILE A 405 -10.37 11.28 0.63
CA ILE A 405 -11.26 10.25 1.19
C ILE A 405 -10.47 8.99 1.57
N PHE A 406 -9.49 8.57 0.78
CA PHE A 406 -8.61 7.47 1.14
C PHE A 406 -7.84 7.75 2.43
N LEU A 407 -7.27 8.94 2.57
CA LEU A 407 -6.57 9.35 3.79
C LEU A 407 -7.49 9.24 5.01
N CYS A 408 -8.71 9.79 4.94
CA CYS A 408 -9.68 9.66 6.03
C CYS A 408 -9.97 8.19 6.37
N THR A 409 -10.24 7.33 5.38
CA THR A 409 -10.58 5.92 5.62
C THR A 409 -9.44 5.09 6.15
N THR A 410 -8.22 5.32 5.66
CA THR A 410 -7.02 4.60 6.08
C THR A 410 -6.67 4.95 7.53
N TYR A 411 -6.69 6.24 7.90
CA TYR A 411 -6.34 6.65 9.26
C TYR A 411 -7.44 6.40 10.28
N ASP A 412 -8.71 6.48 9.90
CA ASP A 412 -9.82 6.03 10.75
C ASP A 412 -9.72 4.52 11.06
N SER A 413 -9.32 3.71 10.07
CA SER A 413 -9.09 2.26 10.29
C SER A 413 -7.89 1.97 11.18
N THR A 414 -6.87 2.83 11.17
CA THR A 414 -5.66 2.73 12.03
C THR A 414 -5.97 3.09 13.48
N ALA A 415 -6.89 4.05 13.69
CA ALA A 415 -7.31 4.50 15.01
C ALA A 415 -8.27 3.51 15.70
N TYR A 416 -8.87 2.58 14.96
CA TYR A 416 -9.84 1.59 15.45
C TYR A 416 -9.15 0.31 15.95
#